data_798691a2a1a21b67f7d6a6f32d49aa25
#
_entry.id   798691a2a1a21b67f7d6a6f32d49aa25
#
_cell.length_a   1.000
_cell.length_b   1.000
_cell.length_c   1.000
_cell.angle_alpha   90.00
_cell.angle_beta   90.00
_cell.angle_gamma   90.00
#
_symmetry.space_group_name_H-M   'P 1'
#
loop_
_entity.id
_entity.type
_entity.pdbx_description
1 polymer ?
#
loop_
_entity_poly.entity_id
_entity_poly.type
_entity_poly.pdbx_seq_one_letter_code
_entity_poly.pdbx_strand_id
1 'polypeptide(L)'
;MCFPESEPIFQMNKRVRHIFVIPRDKSGIKKIVAYLDLFKHLFREHYDLLAHFSNDWRGAMLSRFLRPDISVSRQAPRRGSFWHHSFHFLAPVLDHERPMAEQDVDLLRATNLYKKTVAPAYELDIKPKEKNKLEIWLQKHGIQLKHKLVVIHASSRWKFKEMPISTWAKIIDELKSKKIDVVVSGSYEDSQTNQLIYKDAQLKPLLTQNFTLQDTATLYAVADLVITIDSMSTHLASAVKTPVISIFGPTNEKNWGPWKGKYKVIGLSKEDAEMFACRPCGLDGCEGSKVSQCLVQMEPQKVVDQALDMLQIR
;
A
#
# COMPACT_ATOMS: atom_id res chain seq x y z
N MET A 1 -16.67 -0.22 7.35
CA MET A 1 -17.05 0.77 6.32
C MET A 1 -15.78 1.30 5.66
N CYS A 2 -15.72 1.38 4.34
CA CYS A 2 -14.56 1.80 3.58
C CYS A 2 -14.93 2.64 2.35
N PHE A 3 -13.92 3.21 1.68
CA PHE A 3 -14.09 3.81 0.37
C PHE A 3 -14.11 2.74 -0.74
N PRO A 4 -14.71 3.01 -1.90
CA PRO A 4 -14.80 2.06 -3.01
C PRO A 4 -13.45 1.46 -3.40
N GLU A 5 -12.40 2.26 -3.44
CA GLU A 5 -11.05 1.86 -3.84
C GLU A 5 -10.44 0.81 -2.89
N SER A 6 -10.90 0.77 -1.64
CA SER A 6 -10.40 -0.16 -0.61
C SER A 6 -11.24 -1.43 -0.49
N GLU A 7 -12.44 -1.46 -1.08
CA GLU A 7 -13.35 -2.60 -0.99
C GLU A 7 -12.71 -3.93 -1.39
N PRO A 8 -11.95 -4.04 -2.52
CA PRO A 8 -11.34 -5.28 -2.95
C PRO A 8 -10.37 -5.89 -1.92
N ILE A 9 -9.68 -5.04 -1.13
CA ILE A 9 -8.78 -5.50 -0.06
C ILE A 9 -9.58 -6.23 1.03
N PHE A 10 -10.70 -5.66 1.45
CA PHE A 10 -11.53 -6.27 2.47
C PHE A 10 -12.24 -7.53 1.98
N GLN A 11 -12.57 -7.63 0.68
CA GLN A 11 -13.12 -8.83 0.06
C GLN A 11 -12.13 -10.01 0.06
N MET A 12 -10.83 -9.74 0.08
CA MET A 12 -9.77 -10.75 0.19
C MET A 12 -9.52 -11.23 1.62
N ASN A 13 -10.31 -10.79 2.60
CA ASN A 13 -10.16 -11.23 3.99
C ASN A 13 -11.42 -11.98 4.44
N LYS A 14 -11.32 -13.30 4.63
CA LYS A 14 -12.43 -14.17 5.04
C LYS A 14 -13.05 -13.84 6.40
N ARG A 15 -12.37 -13.05 7.23
CA ARG A 15 -12.90 -12.61 8.53
C ARG A 15 -13.83 -11.42 8.41
N VAL A 16 -13.83 -10.73 7.27
CA VAL A 16 -14.74 -9.63 7.00
C VAL A 16 -16.07 -10.18 6.51
N ARG A 17 -17.14 -10.00 7.29
CA ARG A 17 -18.49 -10.47 6.96
C ARG A 17 -19.24 -9.53 6.04
N HIS A 18 -19.22 -8.25 6.37
CA HIS A 18 -19.96 -7.22 5.64
C HIS A 18 -19.04 -6.04 5.32
N ILE A 19 -19.15 -5.52 4.12
CA ILE A 19 -18.42 -4.35 3.67
C ILE A 19 -19.45 -3.27 3.33
N PHE A 20 -19.40 -2.17 4.04
CA PHE A 20 -20.23 -0.99 3.77
C PHE A 20 -19.38 0.02 3.01
N VAL A 21 -19.73 0.24 1.75
CA VAL A 21 -18.99 1.15 0.87
C VAL A 21 -19.61 2.54 0.93
N ILE A 22 -18.77 3.54 1.15
CA ILE A 22 -19.19 4.94 1.18
C ILE A 22 -19.52 5.38 -0.25
N PRO A 23 -20.75 5.87 -0.54
CA PRO A 23 -21.17 6.22 -1.90
C PRO A 23 -20.57 7.55 -2.36
N ARG A 24 -19.26 7.53 -2.63
CA ARG A 24 -18.47 8.72 -2.99
C ARG A 24 -18.63 9.09 -4.46
N ASP A 25 -18.86 8.12 -5.30
CA ASP A 25 -19.04 8.18 -6.75
C ASP A 25 -20.42 8.68 -7.18
N LYS A 26 -21.37 8.75 -6.25
CA LYS A 26 -22.76 9.18 -6.53
C LYS A 26 -22.93 10.68 -6.29
N SER A 27 -23.86 11.28 -7.03
CA SER A 27 -24.21 12.70 -6.93
C SER A 27 -25.72 12.92 -6.80
N GLY A 28 -26.12 14.11 -6.36
CA GLY A 28 -27.52 14.52 -6.26
C GLY A 28 -28.37 13.56 -5.40
N ILE A 29 -29.62 13.35 -5.81
CA ILE A 29 -30.60 12.51 -5.10
C ILE A 29 -30.10 11.06 -4.94
N LYS A 30 -29.40 10.52 -5.96
CA LYS A 30 -28.84 9.16 -5.90
C LYS A 30 -27.84 8.99 -4.74
N LYS A 31 -27.09 10.04 -4.41
CA LYS A 31 -26.18 10.05 -3.26
C LYS A 31 -26.94 9.99 -1.94
N ILE A 32 -28.00 10.80 -1.82
CA ILE A 32 -28.85 10.82 -0.62
C ILE A 32 -29.49 9.45 -0.38
N VAL A 33 -30.10 8.87 -1.40
CA VAL A 33 -30.73 7.55 -1.31
C VAL A 33 -29.69 6.48 -0.90
N ALA A 34 -28.50 6.51 -1.48
CA ALA A 34 -27.45 5.55 -1.13
C ALA A 34 -26.93 5.71 0.31
N TYR A 35 -26.86 6.94 0.84
CA TYR A 35 -26.53 7.15 2.25
C TYR A 35 -27.66 6.68 3.17
N LEU A 36 -28.93 6.92 2.82
CA LEU A 36 -30.08 6.43 3.60
C LEU A 36 -30.08 4.90 3.66
N ASP A 37 -29.83 4.23 2.53
CA ASP A 37 -29.73 2.77 2.49
C ASP A 37 -28.54 2.25 3.32
N LEU A 38 -27.37 2.87 3.20
CA LEU A 38 -26.22 2.57 4.01
C LEU A 38 -26.52 2.69 5.52
N PHE A 39 -27.11 3.79 5.94
CA PHE A 39 -27.49 4.00 7.32
C PHE A 39 -28.54 3.00 7.80
N LYS A 40 -29.55 2.69 6.98
CA LYS A 40 -30.56 1.67 7.31
C LYS A 40 -29.93 0.32 7.62
N HIS A 41 -28.88 -0.08 6.88
CA HIS A 41 -28.15 -1.32 7.17
C HIS A 41 -27.29 -1.20 8.43
N LEU A 42 -26.57 -0.09 8.60
CA LEU A 42 -25.75 0.13 9.78
C LEU A 42 -26.55 0.15 11.08
N PHE A 43 -27.75 0.72 11.08
CA PHE A 43 -28.61 0.82 12.26
C PHE A 43 -29.38 -0.46 12.61
N ARG A 44 -29.31 -1.50 11.77
CA ARG A 44 -29.97 -2.79 12.05
C ARG A 44 -29.15 -3.67 12.99
N GLU A 45 -27.86 -3.40 13.10
CA GLU A 45 -26.92 -4.21 13.85
C GLU A 45 -26.53 -3.50 15.15
N HIS A 46 -26.29 -4.26 16.19
CA HIS A 46 -25.59 -3.80 17.37
C HIS A 46 -24.09 -4.04 17.20
N TYR A 47 -23.26 -3.12 17.68
CA TYR A 47 -21.81 -3.20 17.53
C TYR A 47 -21.14 -3.20 18.91
N ASP A 48 -20.42 -4.27 19.22
CA ASP A 48 -19.61 -4.35 20.45
C ASP A 48 -18.43 -3.35 20.41
N LEU A 49 -17.84 -3.15 19.23
CA LEU A 49 -16.69 -2.25 19.05
C LEU A 49 -16.79 -1.45 17.75
N LEU A 50 -16.61 -0.13 17.86
CA LEU A 50 -16.38 0.78 16.75
C LEU A 50 -14.96 1.33 16.82
N ALA A 51 -14.09 0.90 15.89
CA ALA A 51 -12.74 1.46 15.72
C ALA A 51 -12.70 2.39 14.51
N HIS A 52 -12.35 3.65 14.74
CA HIS A 52 -12.29 4.68 13.71
C HIS A 52 -10.85 5.09 13.42
N PHE A 53 -10.34 4.72 12.23
CA PHE A 53 -8.94 4.88 11.85
C PHE A 53 -8.61 6.24 11.21
N SER A 54 -9.61 6.97 10.75
CA SER A 54 -9.41 8.30 10.15
C SER A 54 -9.76 9.44 11.11
N ASN A 55 -9.39 10.67 10.75
CA ASN A 55 -9.71 11.86 11.53
C ASN A 55 -10.93 12.62 10.98
N ASP A 56 -11.79 11.97 10.20
CA ASP A 56 -12.98 12.63 9.66
C ASP A 56 -14.18 12.57 10.61
N TRP A 57 -15.10 13.50 10.43
CA TRP A 57 -16.28 13.65 11.28
C TRP A 57 -17.24 12.46 11.28
N ARG A 58 -17.19 11.61 10.23
CA ARG A 58 -18.06 10.44 10.11
C ARG A 58 -17.91 9.49 11.29
N GLY A 59 -16.68 9.25 11.75
CA GLY A 59 -16.45 8.38 12.90
C GLY A 59 -17.11 8.90 14.16
N ALA A 60 -16.98 10.19 14.45
CA ALA A 60 -17.61 10.81 15.61
C ALA A 60 -19.15 10.74 15.55
N MET A 61 -19.73 10.98 14.36
CA MET A 61 -21.17 10.85 14.14
C MET A 61 -21.62 9.39 14.30
N LEU A 62 -20.92 8.45 13.66
CA LEU A 62 -21.26 7.02 13.77
C LEU A 62 -21.17 6.52 15.22
N SER A 63 -20.16 6.92 15.97
CA SER A 63 -20.03 6.55 17.38
C SER A 63 -21.23 7.02 18.21
N ARG A 64 -21.70 8.23 17.97
CA ARG A 64 -22.87 8.79 18.70
C ARG A 64 -24.20 8.18 18.27
N PHE A 65 -24.37 7.89 16.99
CA PHE A 65 -25.64 7.39 16.48
C PHE A 65 -25.79 5.87 16.64
N LEU A 66 -24.73 5.10 16.39
CA LEU A 66 -24.77 3.63 16.49
C LEU A 66 -24.67 3.16 17.96
N ARG A 67 -24.16 3.99 18.86
CA ARG A 67 -24.00 3.70 20.30
C ARG A 67 -23.38 2.34 20.56
N PRO A 68 -22.18 2.05 20.00
CA PRO A 68 -21.50 0.79 20.25
C PRO A 68 -21.15 0.66 21.75
N ASP A 69 -20.95 -0.56 22.23
CA ASP A 69 -20.52 -0.78 23.63
C ASP A 69 -19.18 -0.11 23.89
N ILE A 70 -18.27 -0.20 22.94
CA ILE A 70 -16.96 0.45 22.97
C ILE A 70 -16.73 1.20 21.67
N SER A 71 -16.23 2.41 21.75
CA SER A 71 -15.76 3.17 20.60
C SER A 71 -14.38 3.74 20.84
N VAL A 72 -13.53 3.67 19.81
CA VAL A 72 -12.15 4.15 19.86
C VAL A 72 -11.77 4.88 18.58
N SER A 73 -11.04 5.96 18.76
CA SER A 73 -10.38 6.70 17.67
C SER A 73 -9.02 7.19 18.14
N ARG A 74 -8.35 7.96 17.32
CA ARG A 74 -7.07 8.57 17.65
C ARG A 74 -7.26 9.98 18.20
N GLN A 75 -6.42 10.39 19.12
CA GLN A 75 -6.36 11.80 19.53
C GLN A 75 -6.09 12.68 18.31
N ALA A 76 -6.89 13.73 18.16
CA ALA A 76 -6.76 14.68 17.06
C ALA A 76 -6.77 16.10 17.65
N PRO A 77 -5.60 16.66 18.04
CA PRO A 77 -5.50 17.94 18.76
C PRO A 77 -6.20 19.13 18.07
N ARG A 78 -6.32 19.08 16.74
CA ARG A 78 -7.01 20.10 15.94
C ARG A 78 -8.54 19.94 15.92
N ARG A 79 -9.09 18.86 16.52
CA ARG A 79 -10.53 18.63 16.63
C ARG A 79 -11.04 19.14 17.95
N GLY A 80 -12.25 19.72 17.93
CA GLY A 80 -12.86 20.27 19.13
C GLY A 80 -13.44 19.23 20.08
N SER A 81 -14.04 19.71 21.17
CA SER A 81 -14.64 18.92 22.25
C SER A 81 -15.63 17.87 21.76
N PHE A 82 -16.45 18.20 20.75
CA PHE A 82 -17.41 17.24 20.17
C PHE A 82 -16.71 15.95 19.69
N TRP A 83 -15.57 16.06 18.98
CA TRP A 83 -14.79 14.91 18.52
C TRP A 83 -14.32 14.08 19.72
N HIS A 84 -13.64 14.71 20.67
CA HIS A 84 -13.01 14.01 21.78
C HIS A 84 -14.03 13.29 22.68
N HIS A 85 -15.21 13.87 22.86
CA HIS A 85 -16.29 13.26 23.67
C HIS A 85 -17.18 12.30 22.85
N SER A 86 -16.86 12.02 21.59
CA SER A 86 -17.63 11.07 20.77
C SER A 86 -17.12 9.63 20.88
N PHE A 87 -15.97 9.43 21.51
CA PHE A 87 -15.36 8.11 21.65
C PHE A 87 -15.10 7.78 23.13
N HIS A 88 -15.28 6.50 23.50
CA HIS A 88 -14.98 6.03 24.84
C HIS A 88 -13.48 6.03 25.12
N PHE A 89 -12.67 5.72 24.10
CA PHE A 89 -11.22 5.67 24.18
C PHE A 89 -10.56 6.47 23.06
N LEU A 90 -9.42 7.07 23.37
CA LEU A 90 -8.59 7.77 22.41
C LEU A 90 -7.16 7.21 22.46
N ALA A 91 -6.73 6.61 21.37
CA ALA A 91 -5.34 6.20 21.19
C ALA A 91 -4.43 7.45 21.05
N PRO A 92 -3.13 7.33 21.35
CA PRO A 92 -2.21 8.46 21.25
C PRO A 92 -2.18 9.11 19.86
N VAL A 93 -1.71 10.35 19.81
CA VAL A 93 -1.41 11.07 18.57
C VAL A 93 -0.40 10.30 17.75
N LEU A 94 -0.45 10.46 16.42
CA LEU A 94 0.50 9.82 15.51
C LEU A 94 1.96 10.20 15.83
N ASP A 95 2.80 9.19 15.87
CA ASP A 95 4.24 9.28 16.01
C ASP A 95 4.89 8.96 14.65
N HIS A 96 5.59 9.93 14.07
CA HIS A 96 6.21 9.76 12.76
C HIS A 96 7.45 8.85 12.75
N GLU A 97 7.93 8.44 13.93
CA GLU A 97 9.04 7.49 14.06
C GLU A 97 8.59 6.02 14.14
N ARG A 98 7.28 5.77 14.05
CA ARG A 98 6.69 4.44 14.16
C ARG A 98 5.88 4.07 12.91
N PRO A 99 5.88 2.78 12.49
CA PRO A 99 5.06 2.33 11.37
C PRO A 99 3.57 2.64 11.57
N MET A 100 2.91 3.19 10.55
CA MET A 100 1.48 3.52 10.61
C MET A 100 0.62 2.30 10.96
N ALA A 101 0.90 1.15 10.37
CA ALA A 101 0.16 -0.08 10.67
C ALA A 101 0.28 -0.51 12.14
N GLU A 102 1.42 -0.27 12.79
CA GLU A 102 1.59 -0.54 14.23
C GLU A 102 0.79 0.45 15.07
N GLN A 103 0.74 1.70 14.64
CA GLN A 103 -0.05 2.74 15.30
C GLN A 103 -1.56 2.52 15.13
N ASP A 104 -2.00 1.91 14.04
CA ASP A 104 -3.40 1.53 13.87
C ASP A 104 -3.82 0.44 14.87
N VAL A 105 -2.91 -0.45 15.24
CA VAL A 105 -3.15 -1.42 16.32
C VAL A 105 -3.28 -0.74 17.69
N ASP A 106 -2.68 0.42 17.89
CA ASP A 106 -2.81 1.15 19.16
C ASP A 106 -4.25 1.56 19.47
N LEU A 107 -5.11 1.68 18.46
CA LEU A 107 -6.54 1.89 18.70
C LEU A 107 -7.13 0.73 19.53
N LEU A 108 -6.80 -0.50 19.17
CA LEU A 108 -7.27 -1.67 19.92
C LEU A 108 -6.58 -1.79 21.28
N ARG A 109 -5.29 -1.45 21.37
CA ARG A 109 -4.57 -1.44 22.64
C ARG A 109 -5.15 -0.44 23.63
N ALA A 110 -5.61 0.72 23.15
CA ALA A 110 -6.23 1.75 23.98
C ALA A 110 -7.54 1.28 24.65
N THR A 111 -8.23 0.28 24.08
CA THR A 111 -9.47 -0.28 24.65
C THR A 111 -9.24 -1.35 25.70
N ASN A 112 -8.00 -1.78 25.92
CA ASN A 112 -7.62 -2.94 26.75
C ASN A 112 -8.20 -4.29 26.28
N LEU A 113 -8.90 -4.34 25.14
CA LEU A 113 -9.41 -5.59 24.54
C LEU A 113 -8.30 -6.39 23.85
N TYR A 114 -7.26 -5.73 23.43
CA TYR A 114 -6.15 -6.35 22.70
C TYR A 114 -5.02 -6.75 23.66
N LYS A 115 -4.82 -8.06 23.79
CA LYS A 115 -3.68 -8.58 24.56
C LYS A 115 -2.37 -8.37 23.80
N LYS A 116 -1.39 -7.72 24.41
CA LYS A 116 -0.06 -7.47 23.80
C LYS A 116 0.69 -8.73 23.35
N THR A 117 0.29 -9.90 23.85
CA THR A 117 0.87 -11.20 23.49
C THR A 117 0.51 -11.68 22.08
N VAL A 118 -0.54 -11.11 21.47
CA VAL A 118 -0.94 -11.46 20.10
C VAL A 118 -0.24 -10.50 19.14
N ALA A 119 0.67 -11.01 18.32
CA ALA A 119 1.31 -10.22 17.30
C ALA A 119 0.31 -9.93 16.16
N PRO A 120 0.02 -8.67 15.86
CA PRO A 120 -0.82 -8.36 14.70
C PRO A 120 -0.09 -8.78 13.42
N ALA A 121 -0.84 -9.21 12.40
CA ALA A 121 -0.31 -9.59 11.11
C ALA A 121 -1.26 -9.15 10.00
N TYR A 122 -0.68 -8.96 8.80
CA TYR A 122 -1.50 -8.88 7.60
C TYR A 122 -2.09 -10.25 7.28
N GLU A 123 -3.32 -10.26 6.79
CA GLU A 123 -3.99 -11.49 6.37
C GLU A 123 -4.86 -11.18 5.15
N LEU A 124 -4.38 -11.63 3.99
CA LEU A 124 -5.14 -11.63 2.75
C LEU A 124 -5.22 -13.06 2.23
N ASP A 125 -6.42 -13.49 1.89
CA ASP A 125 -6.68 -14.83 1.37
C ASP A 125 -6.59 -14.83 -0.16
N ILE A 126 -5.46 -15.25 -0.70
CA ILE A 126 -5.32 -15.49 -2.13
C ILE A 126 -5.69 -16.94 -2.42
N LYS A 127 -6.80 -17.13 -3.14
CA LYS A 127 -7.33 -18.45 -3.42
C LYS A 127 -6.39 -19.25 -4.34
N PRO A 128 -6.13 -20.53 -4.08
CA PRO A 128 -5.28 -21.37 -4.94
C PRO A 128 -5.72 -21.35 -6.41
N LYS A 129 -7.02 -21.34 -6.68
CA LYS A 129 -7.58 -21.25 -8.02
C LYS A 129 -7.13 -19.98 -8.77
N GLU A 130 -7.07 -18.83 -8.08
CA GLU A 130 -6.65 -17.57 -8.70
C GLU A 130 -5.15 -17.58 -8.98
N LYS A 131 -4.33 -18.14 -8.08
CA LYS A 131 -2.90 -18.33 -8.32
C LYS A 131 -2.66 -19.19 -9.56
N ASN A 132 -3.28 -20.35 -9.65
CA ASN A 132 -3.13 -21.27 -10.78
C ASN A 132 -3.57 -20.61 -12.11
N LYS A 133 -4.68 -19.89 -12.10
CA LYS A 133 -5.15 -19.12 -13.26
C LYS A 133 -4.12 -18.08 -13.73
N LEU A 134 -3.53 -17.38 -12.77
CA LEU A 134 -2.52 -16.37 -13.04
C LEU A 134 -1.21 -16.99 -13.56
N GLU A 135 -0.75 -18.08 -12.98
CA GLU A 135 0.44 -18.81 -13.41
C GLU A 135 0.31 -19.28 -14.87
N ILE A 136 -0.86 -19.82 -15.25
CA ILE A 136 -1.18 -20.18 -16.64
C ILE A 136 -1.13 -18.94 -17.55
N TRP A 137 -1.66 -17.81 -17.08
CA TRP A 137 -1.62 -16.56 -17.82
C TRP A 137 -0.18 -16.07 -18.02
N LEU A 138 0.64 -16.09 -16.97
CA LEU A 138 2.07 -15.73 -17.03
C LEU A 138 2.83 -16.59 -18.04
N GLN A 139 2.65 -17.91 -18.01
CA GLN A 139 3.28 -18.85 -18.96
C GLN A 139 2.88 -18.55 -20.40
N LYS A 140 1.60 -18.28 -20.68
CA LYS A 140 1.11 -17.88 -22.00
C LYS A 140 1.74 -16.58 -22.52
N HIS A 141 2.22 -15.72 -21.61
CA HIS A 141 2.90 -14.46 -21.96
C HIS A 141 4.43 -14.54 -21.84
N GLY A 142 4.99 -15.75 -21.84
CA GLY A 142 6.42 -15.98 -21.93
C GLY A 142 7.20 -15.94 -20.62
N ILE A 143 6.51 -15.84 -19.47
CA ILE A 143 7.15 -15.96 -18.15
C ILE A 143 7.41 -17.43 -17.85
N GLN A 144 8.65 -17.75 -17.47
CA GLN A 144 9.05 -19.11 -17.15
C GLN A 144 9.05 -19.34 -15.64
N LEU A 145 8.08 -20.09 -15.11
CA LEU A 145 7.93 -20.30 -13.66
C LEU A 145 9.15 -20.97 -12.98
N LYS A 146 10.08 -21.52 -13.76
CA LYS A 146 11.39 -22.03 -13.25
C LYS A 146 12.39 -20.91 -12.97
N HIS A 147 12.20 -19.74 -13.54
CA HIS A 147 13.03 -18.56 -13.30
C HIS A 147 12.48 -17.80 -12.08
N LYS A 148 13.33 -16.98 -11.46
CA LYS A 148 12.88 -16.01 -10.47
C LYS A 148 11.98 -14.96 -11.12
N LEU A 149 10.87 -14.65 -10.48
CA LEU A 149 9.91 -13.65 -10.93
C LEU A 149 10.00 -12.42 -10.06
N VAL A 150 10.36 -11.29 -10.65
CA VAL A 150 10.33 -9.96 -10.02
C VAL A 150 9.17 -9.17 -10.59
N VAL A 151 8.36 -8.62 -9.69
CA VAL A 151 7.29 -7.67 -10.08
C VAL A 151 7.71 -6.27 -9.69
N ILE A 152 7.66 -5.35 -10.64
CA ILE A 152 7.96 -3.93 -10.44
C ILE A 152 6.66 -3.13 -10.45
N HIS A 153 6.48 -2.25 -9.46
CA HIS A 153 5.44 -1.23 -9.47
C HIS A 153 6.07 0.16 -9.38
N ALA A 154 6.15 0.83 -10.51
CA ALA A 154 6.94 2.04 -10.70
C ALA A 154 6.16 3.33 -10.48
N SER A 155 4.83 3.26 -10.36
CA SER A 155 3.93 4.40 -10.37
C SER A 155 3.39 4.76 -9.00
N SER A 156 3.04 6.02 -8.81
CA SER A 156 2.33 6.54 -7.64
C SER A 156 1.30 7.58 -8.06
N ARG A 157 0.24 7.73 -7.26
CA ARG A 157 -0.68 8.87 -7.36
C ARG A 157 0.06 10.22 -7.27
N TRP A 158 1.20 10.22 -6.56
CA TRP A 158 2.00 11.40 -6.30
C TRP A 158 3.29 11.37 -7.11
N LYS A 159 3.37 12.16 -8.17
CA LYS A 159 4.51 12.16 -9.11
C LYS A 159 5.87 12.42 -8.44
N PHE A 160 5.90 13.20 -7.38
CA PHE A 160 7.13 13.45 -6.60
C PHE A 160 7.70 12.20 -5.90
N LYS A 161 6.97 11.09 -5.91
CA LYS A 161 7.43 9.78 -5.39
C LYS A 161 7.98 8.85 -6.48
N GLU A 162 7.92 9.24 -7.74
CA GLU A 162 8.37 8.42 -8.86
C GLU A 162 9.84 8.67 -9.20
N MET A 163 10.52 7.61 -9.63
CA MET A 163 11.85 7.67 -10.21
C MET A 163 11.79 7.93 -11.71
N PRO A 164 12.88 8.39 -12.34
CA PRO A 164 12.97 8.52 -13.78
C PRO A 164 12.69 7.21 -14.51
N ILE A 165 12.04 7.30 -15.66
CA ILE A 165 11.75 6.15 -16.53
C ILE A 165 13.02 5.38 -16.88
N SER A 166 14.09 6.10 -17.23
CA SER A 166 15.40 5.53 -17.61
C SER A 166 16.05 4.74 -16.45
N THR A 167 15.81 5.14 -15.21
CA THR A 167 16.28 4.40 -14.03
C THR A 167 15.58 3.04 -13.93
N TRP A 168 14.27 3.00 -14.15
CA TRP A 168 13.52 1.75 -14.18
C TRP A 168 13.91 0.84 -15.34
N ALA A 169 14.12 1.42 -16.54
CA ALA A 169 14.56 0.68 -17.71
C ALA A 169 15.90 -0.03 -17.44
N LYS A 170 16.89 0.67 -16.87
CA LYS A 170 18.18 0.09 -16.50
C LYS A 170 18.04 -1.05 -15.46
N ILE A 171 17.22 -0.86 -14.42
CA ILE A 171 16.94 -1.91 -13.42
C ILE A 171 16.37 -3.16 -14.11
N ILE A 172 15.42 -2.98 -15.01
CA ILE A 172 14.80 -4.08 -15.76
C ILE A 172 15.81 -4.80 -16.62
N ASP A 173 16.61 -4.06 -17.38
CA ASP A 173 17.61 -4.64 -18.28
C ASP A 173 18.64 -5.47 -17.50
N GLU A 174 19.14 -4.97 -16.38
CA GLU A 174 20.08 -5.69 -15.52
C GLU A 174 19.47 -6.97 -14.92
N LEU A 175 18.24 -6.90 -14.38
CA LEU A 175 17.57 -8.08 -13.83
C LEU A 175 17.33 -9.13 -14.92
N LYS A 176 16.87 -8.72 -16.10
CA LYS A 176 16.61 -9.65 -17.22
C LYS A 176 17.89 -10.23 -17.80
N SER A 177 19.02 -9.51 -17.80
CA SER A 177 20.34 -10.04 -18.19
C SER A 177 20.78 -11.22 -17.30
N LYS A 178 20.33 -11.25 -16.05
CA LYS A 178 20.54 -12.33 -15.07
C LYS A 178 19.51 -13.47 -15.17
N LYS A 179 18.73 -13.53 -16.26
CA LYS A 179 17.65 -14.51 -16.48
C LYS A 179 16.55 -14.46 -15.42
N ILE A 180 16.29 -13.29 -14.88
CA ILE A 180 15.14 -13.02 -14.00
C ILE A 180 13.98 -12.55 -14.87
N ASP A 181 12.82 -13.15 -14.69
CA ASP A 181 11.61 -12.68 -15.35
C ASP A 181 11.07 -11.44 -14.67
N VAL A 182 10.73 -10.42 -15.44
CA VAL A 182 10.27 -9.13 -14.94
C VAL A 182 8.89 -8.81 -15.48
N VAL A 183 7.98 -8.52 -14.55
CA VAL A 183 6.62 -8.00 -14.82
C VAL A 183 6.50 -6.60 -14.27
N VAL A 184 6.07 -5.63 -15.07
CA VAL A 184 5.72 -4.29 -14.61
C VAL A 184 4.22 -4.23 -14.36
N SER A 185 3.84 -4.03 -13.11
CA SER A 185 2.44 -3.98 -12.67
C SER A 185 1.93 -2.54 -12.57
N GLY A 186 0.62 -2.39 -12.74
CA GLY A 186 -0.05 -1.11 -12.55
C GLY A 186 -1.53 -1.18 -12.92
N SER A 187 -2.26 -0.15 -12.53
CA SER A 187 -3.65 0.08 -12.91
C SER A 187 -3.74 0.70 -14.31
N TYR A 188 -4.95 0.99 -14.74
CA TYR A 188 -5.17 1.74 -15.99
C TYR A 188 -4.50 3.13 -15.96
N GLU A 189 -4.55 3.80 -14.81
CA GLU A 189 -3.93 5.12 -14.62
C GLU A 189 -2.40 5.08 -14.74
N ASP A 190 -1.79 3.93 -14.45
CA ASP A 190 -0.34 3.72 -14.54
C ASP A 190 0.13 3.37 -15.95
N SER A 191 -0.80 3.12 -16.88
CA SER A 191 -0.52 2.58 -18.21
C SER A 191 0.47 3.45 -19.00
N GLN A 192 0.37 4.77 -18.90
CA GLN A 192 1.28 5.68 -19.59
C GLN A 192 2.72 5.52 -19.09
N THR A 193 2.94 5.52 -17.78
CA THR A 193 4.26 5.33 -17.16
C THR A 193 4.83 3.96 -17.54
N ASN A 194 4.02 2.90 -17.44
CA ASN A 194 4.43 1.54 -17.79
C ASN A 194 4.81 1.39 -19.26
N GLN A 195 4.08 2.03 -20.18
CA GLN A 195 4.41 2.05 -21.61
C GLN A 195 5.72 2.80 -21.91
N LEU A 196 5.99 3.89 -21.20
CA LEU A 196 7.26 4.61 -21.32
C LEU A 196 8.43 3.74 -20.85
N ILE A 197 8.30 3.06 -19.70
CA ILE A 197 9.29 2.12 -19.19
C ILE A 197 9.52 0.99 -20.22
N TYR A 198 8.44 0.42 -20.74
CA TYR A 198 8.54 -0.63 -21.77
C TYR A 198 9.29 -0.16 -23.01
N LYS A 199 9.04 1.06 -23.47
CA LYS A 199 9.73 1.62 -24.65
C LYS A 199 11.21 1.83 -24.39
N ASP A 200 11.57 2.33 -23.21
CA ASP A 200 12.94 2.69 -22.84
C ASP A 200 13.82 1.45 -22.54
N ALA A 201 13.27 0.43 -21.89
CA ALA A 201 13.99 -0.81 -21.60
C ALA A 201 14.42 -1.53 -22.89
N GLN A 202 15.66 -2.04 -22.94
CA GLN A 202 16.18 -2.85 -24.06
C GLN A 202 15.58 -4.26 -24.00
N LEU A 203 15.57 -4.87 -22.82
CA LEU A 203 14.99 -6.19 -22.56
C LEU A 203 13.56 -6.01 -22.06
N LYS A 204 12.58 -6.19 -22.95
CA LYS A 204 11.18 -5.88 -22.69
C LYS A 204 10.59 -6.68 -21.53
N PRO A 205 10.06 -6.02 -20.49
CA PRO A 205 9.31 -6.68 -19.42
C PRO A 205 7.91 -7.07 -19.92
N LEU A 206 7.23 -7.97 -19.21
CA LEU A 206 5.80 -8.16 -19.39
C LEU A 206 5.06 -7.02 -18.66
N LEU A 207 4.08 -6.42 -19.33
CA LEU A 207 3.20 -5.42 -18.71
C LEU A 207 1.88 -6.06 -18.30
N THR A 208 1.39 -5.79 -17.09
CA THR A 208 0.00 -6.07 -16.75
C THR A 208 -0.87 -4.93 -17.29
N GLN A 209 -1.93 -5.31 -18.02
CA GLN A 209 -2.93 -4.36 -18.48
C GLN A 209 -4.26 -4.71 -17.83
N ASN A 210 -4.94 -3.70 -17.29
CA ASN A 210 -6.27 -3.85 -16.69
C ASN A 210 -6.36 -4.85 -15.52
N PHE A 211 -5.27 -5.11 -14.81
CA PHE A 211 -5.31 -5.92 -13.60
C PHE A 211 -6.10 -5.20 -12.52
N THR A 212 -7.04 -5.92 -11.92
CA THR A 212 -7.71 -5.47 -10.71
C THR A 212 -6.74 -5.50 -9.53
N LEU A 213 -7.13 -4.87 -8.43
CA LEU A 213 -6.34 -4.95 -7.19
C LEU A 213 -6.19 -6.40 -6.69
N GLN A 214 -7.20 -7.25 -6.91
CA GLN A 214 -7.14 -8.67 -6.60
C GLN A 214 -6.17 -9.42 -7.52
N ASP A 215 -6.15 -9.12 -8.83
CA ASP A 215 -5.19 -9.70 -9.76
C ASP A 215 -3.76 -9.29 -9.38
N THR A 216 -3.57 -8.02 -9.01
CA THR A 216 -2.27 -7.49 -8.55
C THR A 216 -1.81 -8.18 -7.25
N ALA A 217 -2.71 -8.35 -6.28
CA ALA A 217 -2.41 -9.09 -5.06
C ALA A 217 -2.03 -10.55 -5.34
N THR A 218 -2.72 -11.18 -6.31
CA THR A 218 -2.42 -12.55 -6.74
C THR A 218 -1.06 -12.62 -7.44
N LEU A 219 -0.75 -11.64 -8.30
CA LEU A 219 0.56 -11.53 -8.96
C LEU A 219 1.69 -11.39 -7.94
N TYR A 220 1.50 -10.53 -6.93
CA TYR A 220 2.48 -10.40 -5.86
C TYR A 220 2.65 -11.70 -5.07
N ALA A 221 1.56 -12.42 -4.81
CA ALA A 221 1.60 -13.69 -4.06
C ALA A 221 2.28 -14.85 -4.80
N VAL A 222 2.51 -14.76 -6.12
CA VAL A 222 3.28 -15.74 -6.91
C VAL A 222 4.68 -15.25 -7.25
N ALA A 223 4.99 -13.98 -7.02
CA ALA A 223 6.31 -13.41 -7.26
C ALA A 223 7.33 -13.82 -6.19
N ASP A 224 8.61 -13.91 -6.57
CA ASP A 224 9.71 -14.11 -5.62
C ASP A 224 10.10 -12.79 -4.94
N LEU A 225 9.87 -11.66 -5.61
CA LEU A 225 10.21 -10.32 -5.10
C LEU A 225 9.31 -9.26 -5.75
N VAL A 226 8.89 -8.29 -4.96
CA VAL A 226 8.27 -7.05 -5.44
C VAL A 226 9.23 -5.90 -5.24
N ILE A 227 9.45 -5.08 -6.27
CA ILE A 227 10.18 -3.81 -6.17
C ILE A 227 9.20 -2.68 -6.43
N THR A 228 9.08 -1.76 -5.50
CA THR A 228 8.11 -0.65 -5.60
C THR A 228 8.66 0.63 -5.00
N ILE A 229 8.06 1.73 -5.37
CA ILE A 229 8.24 3.01 -4.67
C ILE A 229 7.31 3.10 -3.47
N ASP A 230 7.39 4.17 -2.68
CA ASP A 230 6.43 4.48 -1.62
C ASP A 230 5.01 4.61 -2.18
N SER A 231 4.29 3.50 -2.13
CA SER A 231 2.93 3.36 -2.64
C SER A 231 2.18 2.26 -1.87
N MET A 232 0.90 2.09 -2.19
CA MET A 232 0.07 1.00 -1.67
C MET A 232 0.68 -0.39 -1.93
N SER A 233 1.44 -0.53 -3.01
CA SER A 233 2.10 -1.79 -3.41
C SER A 233 3.09 -2.32 -2.36
N THR A 234 3.76 -1.42 -1.61
CA THR A 234 4.61 -1.77 -0.47
C THR A 234 3.84 -2.61 0.56
N HIS A 235 2.65 -2.16 0.93
CA HIS A 235 1.83 -2.82 1.93
C HIS A 235 1.11 -4.06 1.38
N LEU A 236 0.71 -4.02 0.12
CA LEU A 236 0.07 -5.16 -0.54
C LEU A 236 1.04 -6.36 -0.65
N ALA A 237 2.29 -6.12 -1.05
CA ALA A 237 3.33 -7.15 -1.10
C ALA A 237 3.57 -7.76 0.30
N SER A 238 3.68 -6.93 1.33
CA SER A 238 3.79 -7.39 2.73
C SER A 238 2.57 -8.20 3.16
N ALA A 239 1.37 -7.80 2.76
CA ALA A 239 0.12 -8.46 3.15
C ALA A 239 -0.04 -9.85 2.53
N VAL A 240 0.51 -10.08 1.34
CA VAL A 240 0.56 -11.41 0.72
C VAL A 240 1.85 -12.18 1.03
N LYS A 241 2.69 -11.64 1.94
CA LYS A 241 3.94 -12.23 2.45
C LYS A 241 5.04 -12.40 1.42
N THR A 242 5.01 -11.63 0.36
CA THR A 242 6.07 -11.61 -0.65
C THR A 242 7.19 -10.67 -0.22
N PRO A 243 8.45 -11.06 -0.38
CA PRO A 243 9.58 -10.16 -0.16
C PRO A 243 9.43 -8.86 -0.93
N VAL A 244 9.75 -7.72 -0.31
CA VAL A 244 9.57 -6.41 -0.97
C VAL A 244 10.77 -5.49 -0.79
N ILE A 245 11.18 -4.86 -1.87
CA ILE A 245 12.06 -3.69 -1.87
C ILE A 245 11.18 -2.46 -2.08
N SER A 246 11.22 -1.54 -1.12
CA SER A 246 10.49 -0.28 -1.20
C SER A 246 11.45 0.89 -1.26
N ILE A 247 11.31 1.70 -2.31
CA ILE A 247 12.16 2.85 -2.57
C ILE A 247 11.48 4.11 -2.06
N PHE A 248 12.16 4.83 -1.18
CA PHE A 248 11.65 6.02 -0.52
C PHE A 248 12.44 7.25 -0.93
N GLY A 249 11.70 8.29 -1.28
CA GLY A 249 12.22 9.62 -1.56
C GLY A 249 11.96 10.60 -0.40
N PRO A 250 11.11 11.63 -0.59
CA PRO A 250 10.87 12.68 0.41
C PRO A 250 10.05 12.24 1.63
N THR A 251 9.39 11.09 1.56
CA THR A 251 8.50 10.57 2.61
C THR A 251 9.25 9.78 3.67
N ASN A 252 8.69 9.72 4.88
CA ASN A 252 9.30 9.04 6.02
C ASN A 252 9.08 7.52 5.94
N GLU A 253 10.12 6.78 5.67
CA GLU A 253 10.12 5.32 5.58
C GLU A 253 9.85 4.61 6.91
N LYS A 254 10.17 5.22 8.05
CA LYS A 254 9.82 4.67 9.36
C LYS A 254 8.32 4.61 9.59
N ASN A 255 7.61 5.61 9.03
CA ASN A 255 6.17 5.71 9.18
C ASN A 255 5.41 4.94 8.09
N TRP A 256 5.87 5.00 6.84
CA TRP A 256 5.17 4.46 5.68
C TRP A 256 5.83 3.22 5.07
N GLY A 257 6.95 2.77 5.62
CA GLY A 257 7.65 1.58 5.14
C GLY A 257 6.87 0.28 5.30
N PRO A 258 7.39 -0.81 4.72
CA PRO A 258 6.80 -2.13 4.87
C PRO A 258 6.67 -2.51 6.35
N TRP A 259 5.58 -3.16 6.70
CA TRP A 259 5.36 -3.61 8.07
C TRP A 259 5.35 -5.14 8.12
N LYS A 260 6.35 -5.72 8.81
CA LYS A 260 6.57 -7.16 8.92
C LYS A 260 6.90 -7.86 7.59
N GLY A 261 7.33 -9.11 7.67
CA GLY A 261 7.77 -9.87 6.52
C GLY A 261 9.24 -9.63 6.16
N LYS A 262 9.65 -10.16 5.02
CA LYS A 262 11.01 -9.96 4.47
C LYS A 262 11.00 -8.72 3.59
N TYR A 263 11.70 -7.68 3.99
CA TYR A 263 11.75 -6.44 3.22
C TYR A 263 13.10 -5.75 3.30
N LYS A 264 13.35 -4.89 2.31
CA LYS A 264 14.41 -3.88 2.33
C LYS A 264 13.79 -2.52 1.99
N VAL A 265 14.26 -1.50 2.66
CA VAL A 265 13.96 -0.12 2.29
C VAL A 265 15.22 0.45 1.65
N ILE A 266 15.08 0.95 0.43
CA ILE A 266 16.10 1.72 -0.25
C ILE A 266 15.72 3.18 -0.10
N GLY A 267 16.41 3.84 0.77
CA GLY A 267 16.41 5.27 0.93
C GLY A 267 17.82 5.78 0.70
N LEU A 268 18.16 6.86 1.35
CA LEU A 268 19.52 7.35 1.33
C LEU A 268 20.45 6.43 2.14
N SER A 269 21.60 6.11 1.58
CA SER A 269 22.74 5.60 2.34
C SER A 269 23.27 6.71 3.28
N LYS A 270 24.25 6.38 4.13
CA LYS A 270 24.91 7.41 4.97
C LYS A 270 25.59 8.48 4.10
N GLU A 271 26.16 8.06 2.97
CA GLU A 271 26.80 8.97 2.00
C GLU A 271 25.75 9.86 1.30
N ASP A 272 24.60 9.29 0.96
CA ASP A 272 23.50 10.05 0.36
C ASP A 272 22.87 11.02 1.38
N ALA A 273 22.94 10.74 2.69
CA ALA A 273 22.37 11.58 3.73
C ALA A 273 23.04 12.97 3.80
N GLU A 274 24.33 13.08 3.46
CA GLU A 274 25.00 14.37 3.35
C GLU A 274 24.48 15.18 2.17
N MET A 275 24.23 14.53 1.02
CA MET A 275 23.71 15.18 -0.19
C MET A 275 22.24 15.59 -0.05
N PHE A 276 21.46 14.81 0.68
CA PHE A 276 20.00 15.03 0.87
C PHE A 276 19.62 15.13 2.34
N ALA A 277 20.33 15.93 3.11
CA ALA A 277 20.08 16.18 4.54
C ALA A 277 18.64 16.65 4.86
N CYS A 278 17.90 17.11 3.83
CA CYS A 278 16.50 17.49 3.96
C CYS A 278 15.55 16.29 4.20
N ARG A 279 15.97 15.04 3.96
CA ARG A 279 15.10 13.88 4.11
C ARG A 279 14.92 13.44 5.58
N PRO A 280 13.71 12.96 5.92
CA PRO A 280 12.47 12.98 5.12
C PRO A 280 11.83 14.37 5.17
N CYS A 281 11.78 15.07 4.05
CA CYS A 281 11.27 16.47 4.01
C CYS A 281 9.73 16.54 3.92
N GLY A 282 9.06 15.47 3.45
CA GLY A 282 7.60 15.43 3.26
C GLY A 282 7.07 16.40 2.19
N LEU A 283 7.95 16.99 1.38
CA LEU A 283 7.59 17.97 0.37
C LEU A 283 7.06 17.31 -0.91
N ASP A 284 6.27 18.07 -1.64
CA ASP A 284 5.67 17.69 -2.93
C ASP A 284 6.64 18.01 -4.09
N GLY A 285 7.82 17.39 -4.03
CA GLY A 285 8.96 17.66 -4.90
C GLY A 285 9.87 18.80 -4.40
N CYS A 286 11.11 18.84 -4.90
CA CYS A 286 12.06 19.89 -4.58
C CYS A 286 11.57 21.22 -5.16
N GLU A 287 11.54 22.27 -4.34
CA GLU A 287 11.12 23.62 -4.75
C GLU A 287 9.73 23.66 -5.41
N GLY A 288 8.83 22.74 -5.05
CA GLY A 288 7.48 22.65 -5.62
C GLY A 288 7.40 22.08 -7.04
N SER A 289 8.50 21.56 -7.58
CA SER A 289 8.62 21.06 -8.96
C SER A 289 7.86 19.78 -9.25
N LYS A 290 7.28 19.11 -8.25
CA LYS A 290 6.72 17.75 -8.36
C LYS A 290 7.79 16.67 -8.66
N VAL A 291 9.06 17.00 -8.57
CA VAL A 291 10.20 16.12 -8.81
C VAL A 291 11.08 16.09 -7.57
N SER A 292 11.43 14.90 -7.09
CA SER A 292 12.29 14.72 -5.93
C SER A 292 13.70 14.33 -6.37
N GLN A 293 14.68 15.22 -6.17
CA GLN A 293 16.05 15.00 -6.61
C GLN A 293 16.69 13.77 -5.98
N CYS A 294 16.32 13.43 -4.75
CA CYS A 294 16.75 12.21 -4.08
C CYS A 294 16.29 10.91 -4.78
N LEU A 295 15.23 10.96 -5.60
CA LEU A 295 14.78 9.85 -6.44
C LEU A 295 15.36 9.93 -7.85
N VAL A 296 15.58 11.13 -8.37
CA VAL A 296 16.24 11.34 -9.68
C VAL A 296 17.66 10.81 -9.67
N GLN A 297 18.38 10.99 -8.55
CA GLN A 297 19.76 10.56 -8.39
C GLN A 297 19.89 9.13 -7.81
N MET A 298 18.79 8.38 -7.71
CA MET A 298 18.82 6.98 -7.28
C MET A 298 19.62 6.13 -8.29
N GLU A 299 20.67 5.51 -7.83
CA GLU A 299 21.51 4.63 -8.65
C GLU A 299 20.77 3.30 -8.91
N PRO A 300 20.54 2.93 -10.19
CA PRO A 300 19.89 1.66 -10.53
C PRO A 300 20.59 0.45 -9.90
N GLN A 301 21.91 0.47 -9.84
CA GLN A 301 22.71 -0.64 -9.33
C GLN A 301 22.41 -0.96 -7.87
N LYS A 302 22.15 0.04 -7.02
CA LYS A 302 21.74 -0.19 -5.62
C LYS A 302 20.46 -1.04 -5.52
N VAL A 303 19.51 -0.79 -6.42
CA VAL A 303 18.24 -1.56 -6.45
C VAL A 303 18.49 -2.98 -6.94
N VAL A 304 19.31 -3.14 -7.97
CA VAL A 304 19.67 -4.46 -8.55
C VAL A 304 20.41 -5.29 -7.53
N ASP A 305 21.43 -4.75 -6.86
CA ASP A 305 22.24 -5.49 -5.89
C ASP A 305 21.38 -5.98 -4.72
N GLN A 306 20.48 -5.14 -4.22
CA GLN A 306 19.54 -5.54 -3.18
C GLN A 306 18.54 -6.60 -3.67
N ALA A 307 18.12 -6.53 -4.94
CA ALA A 307 17.23 -7.54 -5.51
C ALA A 307 17.94 -8.90 -5.62
N LEU A 308 19.18 -8.92 -6.10
CA LEU A 308 20.00 -10.16 -6.22
C LEU A 308 20.24 -10.76 -4.84
N ASP A 309 20.60 -9.95 -3.84
CA ASP A 309 20.77 -10.39 -2.45
C ASP A 309 19.49 -11.04 -1.90
N MET A 310 18.34 -10.37 -2.06
CA MET A 310 17.06 -10.89 -1.58
C MET A 310 16.60 -12.16 -2.30
N LEU A 311 16.95 -12.32 -3.57
CA LEU A 311 16.67 -13.49 -4.40
C LEU A 311 17.70 -14.60 -4.20
N GLN A 312 18.79 -14.35 -3.47
CA GLN A 312 19.92 -15.26 -3.27
C GLN A 312 20.62 -15.68 -4.58
N ILE A 313 20.73 -14.74 -5.50
CA ILE A 313 21.44 -14.89 -6.77
C ILE A 313 22.81 -14.24 -6.64
N ARG A 314 23.87 -15.00 -6.96
CA ARG A 314 25.26 -14.51 -6.94
C ARG A 314 25.72 -14.07 -8.33
#